data_bc7dab0cfc583594e5f38aca50958780
#
_entry.id   bc7dab0cfc583594e5f38aca50958780
#
_cell.length_a   1.000
_cell.length_b   1.000
_cell.length_c   1.000
_cell.angle_alpha   90.00
_cell.angle_beta   90.00
_cell.angle_gamma   90.00
#
_symmetry.space_group_name_H-M   'P 1'
#
loop_
_entity.id
_entity.type
_entity.pdbx_description
1 polymer ?
#
loop_
_entity_poly.entity_id
_entity_poly.type
_entity_poly.pdbx_seq_one_letter_code
_entity_poly.pdbx_strand_id
1 'polypeptide(L)'
;KYPDLKQKASIVKSSIEMPKKRTFEYYDNLFEKYDLVYLHPDDNFNLKLLKKIAESGKVDRYILLINENCARNCTIRNNHYDEISRVFVDGWHGMFNFTNVDQIHDPSHPNSICEKHTKPKMKSCTLSKAEFKEIYDLGFRSFKLQGRGDGWGTMLNNFSLWVVEQDCMAERISQFPH
;
A
#
# COMPACT_ATOMS: atom_id res chain seq x y z
N LYS A 1 7.25 -24.80 -14.95
CA LYS A 1 7.09 -24.36 -13.57
C LYS A 1 8.47 -23.94 -13.08
N TYR A 2 8.60 -22.75 -12.51
CA TYR A 2 9.86 -22.22 -12.00
C TYR A 2 9.85 -22.42 -10.48
N PRO A 3 10.51 -23.46 -9.95
CA PRO A 3 10.40 -23.83 -8.52
C PRO A 3 10.99 -22.78 -7.58
N ASP A 4 11.91 -21.95 -8.07
CA ASP A 4 12.59 -20.92 -7.27
C ASP A 4 11.86 -19.57 -7.24
N LEU A 5 10.74 -19.42 -7.98
CA LEU A 5 9.96 -18.19 -7.99
C LEU A 5 8.99 -18.15 -6.81
N LYS A 6 9.22 -17.22 -5.91
CA LYS A 6 8.30 -16.92 -4.80
C LYS A 6 7.03 -16.24 -5.30
N GLN A 7 5.90 -16.83 -4.96
CA GLN A 7 4.59 -16.27 -5.26
C GLN A 7 4.13 -15.32 -4.15
N LYS A 8 3.51 -14.20 -4.55
CA LYS A 8 3.02 -13.19 -3.60
C LYS A 8 1.52 -12.97 -3.77
N ALA A 9 0.77 -13.06 -2.68
CA ALA A 9 -0.62 -12.60 -2.67
C ALA A 9 -0.65 -11.07 -2.60
N SER A 10 -1.31 -10.44 -3.58
CA SER A 10 -1.38 -8.98 -3.67
C SER A 10 -2.43 -8.38 -2.71
N ILE A 11 -2.32 -7.07 -2.45
CA ILE A 11 -3.33 -6.30 -1.70
C ILE A 11 -4.71 -6.39 -2.36
N VAL A 12 -4.76 -6.37 -3.70
CA VAL A 12 -6.02 -6.43 -4.46
C VAL A 12 -6.77 -7.72 -4.17
N LYS A 13 -6.05 -8.86 -4.04
CA LYS A 13 -6.67 -10.14 -3.66
C LYS A 13 -7.43 -10.04 -2.35
N SER A 14 -6.79 -9.56 -1.29
CA SER A 14 -7.44 -9.42 0.01
C SER A 14 -8.58 -8.38 0.01
N SER A 15 -8.49 -7.35 -0.81
CA SER A 15 -9.54 -6.35 -0.99
C SER A 15 -10.80 -6.95 -1.63
N ILE A 16 -10.64 -7.82 -2.63
CA ILE A 16 -11.77 -8.43 -3.36
C ILE A 16 -12.40 -9.57 -2.56
N GLU A 17 -11.58 -10.48 -2.03
CA GLU A 17 -12.08 -11.68 -1.34
C GLU A 17 -12.70 -11.35 0.03
N MET A 18 -12.12 -10.40 0.75
CA MET A 18 -12.53 -10.02 2.11
C MET A 18 -12.63 -8.49 2.26
N PRO A 19 -13.63 -7.86 1.64
CA PRO A 19 -13.68 -6.40 1.55
C PRO A 19 -13.91 -5.68 2.89
N LYS A 20 -14.56 -6.34 3.86
CA LYS A 20 -14.98 -5.68 5.11
C LYS A 20 -14.13 -6.03 6.31
N LYS A 21 -13.74 -7.30 6.47
CA LYS A 21 -13.03 -7.76 7.67
C LYS A 21 -12.15 -8.95 7.31
N ARG A 22 -10.86 -8.75 7.44
CA ARG A 22 -9.84 -9.79 7.25
C ARG A 22 -9.40 -10.29 8.62
N THR A 23 -9.35 -11.60 8.79
CA THR A 23 -8.91 -12.25 10.04
C THR A 23 -7.50 -12.80 9.88
N PHE A 24 -6.89 -13.19 10.98
CA PHE A 24 -5.61 -13.91 10.96
C PHE A 24 -5.72 -15.20 10.15
N GLU A 25 -6.79 -15.97 10.36
CA GLU A 25 -7.03 -17.25 9.68
C GLU A 25 -7.15 -17.06 8.16
N TYR A 26 -7.81 -15.97 7.70
CA TYR A 26 -7.84 -15.63 6.29
C TYR A 26 -6.43 -15.45 5.72
N TYR A 27 -5.60 -14.67 6.38
CA TYR A 27 -4.23 -14.43 5.92
C TYR A 27 -3.35 -15.69 6.03
N ASP A 28 -3.52 -16.47 7.08
CA ASP A 28 -2.74 -17.70 7.29
C ASP A 28 -3.05 -18.75 6.20
N ASN A 29 -4.31 -18.88 5.81
CA ASN A 29 -4.73 -19.78 4.73
C ASN A 29 -4.15 -19.38 3.35
N LEU A 30 -3.78 -18.11 3.14
CA LEU A 30 -3.12 -17.70 1.90
C LEU A 30 -1.74 -18.35 1.73
N PHE A 31 -1.08 -18.74 2.81
CA PHE A 31 0.22 -19.41 2.76
C PHE A 31 0.19 -20.83 2.21
N GLU A 32 -0.99 -21.42 2.03
CA GLU A 32 -1.14 -22.68 1.28
C GLU A 32 -0.77 -22.52 -0.20
N LYS A 33 -0.90 -21.29 -0.75
CA LYS A 33 -0.68 -21.00 -2.17
C LYS A 33 0.43 -19.99 -2.43
N TYR A 34 0.75 -19.15 -1.45
CA TYR A 34 1.67 -18.03 -1.60
C TYR A 34 2.80 -18.09 -0.59
N ASP A 35 4.00 -17.76 -1.01
CA ASP A 35 5.16 -17.67 -0.13
C ASP A 35 5.15 -16.41 0.72
N LEU A 36 4.65 -15.31 0.15
CA LEU A 36 4.56 -14.00 0.78
C LEU A 36 3.16 -13.43 0.62
N VAL A 37 2.70 -12.71 1.63
CA VAL A 37 1.35 -12.14 1.66
C VAL A 37 1.44 -10.64 1.99
N TYR A 38 0.83 -9.81 1.13
CA TYR A 38 0.63 -8.41 1.46
C TYR A 38 -0.56 -8.27 2.41
N LEU A 39 -0.34 -7.61 3.54
CA LEU A 39 -1.44 -7.15 4.36
C LEU A 39 -2.21 -6.04 3.65
N HIS A 40 -3.51 -6.03 3.83
CA HIS A 40 -4.34 -4.93 3.36
C HIS A 40 -3.99 -3.65 4.14
N PRO A 41 -3.90 -2.47 3.51
CA PRO A 41 -3.47 -1.25 4.18
C PRO A 41 -4.29 -0.86 5.41
N ASP A 42 -5.59 -1.15 5.43
CA ASP A 42 -6.42 -0.90 6.62
C ASP A 42 -6.01 -1.77 7.82
N ASP A 43 -5.48 -2.96 7.56
CA ASP A 43 -5.10 -3.90 8.60
C ASP A 43 -3.75 -3.57 9.24
N ASN A 44 -2.97 -2.66 8.64
CA ASN A 44 -1.78 -2.08 9.29
C ASN A 44 -2.12 -1.34 10.60
N PHE A 45 -3.39 -0.97 10.78
CA PHE A 45 -3.88 -0.28 11.98
C PHE A 45 -4.65 -1.20 12.93
N ASN A 46 -4.72 -2.49 12.63
CA ASN A 46 -5.34 -3.50 13.48
C ASN A 46 -4.28 -4.18 14.37
N LEU A 47 -3.92 -3.49 15.45
CA LEU A 47 -2.87 -3.96 16.35
C LEU A 47 -3.14 -5.37 16.92
N LYS A 48 -4.42 -5.73 17.13
CA LYS A 48 -4.79 -7.07 17.59
C LYS A 48 -4.43 -8.14 16.55
N LEU A 49 -4.67 -7.86 15.28
CA LEU A 49 -4.28 -8.75 14.17
C LEU A 49 -2.76 -8.83 14.05
N LEU A 50 -2.06 -7.69 14.10
CA LEU A 50 -0.60 -7.64 13.98
C LEU A 50 0.10 -8.40 15.11
N LYS A 51 -0.38 -8.29 16.35
CA LYS A 51 0.13 -9.08 17.49
C LYS A 51 -0.08 -10.57 17.27
N LYS A 52 -1.26 -10.99 16.81
CA LYS A 52 -1.55 -12.40 16.52
C LYS A 52 -0.64 -12.96 15.42
N ILE A 53 -0.34 -12.14 14.39
CA ILE A 53 0.65 -12.49 13.35
C ILE A 53 2.05 -12.63 13.96
N ALA A 54 2.47 -11.69 14.82
CA ALA A 54 3.76 -11.74 15.48
C ALA A 54 3.92 -13.01 16.34
N GLU A 55 2.91 -13.35 17.11
CA GLU A 55 2.86 -14.57 17.94
C GLU A 55 2.90 -15.86 17.12
N SER A 56 2.46 -15.83 15.85
CA SER A 56 2.51 -17.00 14.97
C SER A 56 3.92 -17.37 14.47
N GLY A 57 4.91 -16.48 14.66
CA GLY A 57 6.28 -16.65 14.15
C GLY A 57 6.43 -16.53 12.63
N LYS A 58 5.42 -16.02 11.91
CA LYS A 58 5.41 -15.90 10.45
C LYS A 58 5.57 -14.47 9.94
N VAL A 59 6.03 -13.53 10.76
CA VAL A 59 6.13 -12.08 10.42
C VAL A 59 6.95 -11.80 9.18
N ASP A 60 7.98 -12.58 8.91
CA ASP A 60 8.88 -12.49 7.76
C ASP A 60 8.19 -12.82 6.42
N ARG A 61 7.05 -13.48 6.47
CA ARG A 61 6.23 -13.82 5.30
C ARG A 61 5.20 -12.75 4.95
N TYR A 62 5.04 -11.72 5.79
CA TYR A 62 4.12 -10.62 5.55
C TYR A 62 4.83 -9.38 5.02
N ILE A 63 4.18 -8.69 4.09
CA ILE A 63 4.66 -7.42 3.54
C ILE A 63 3.60 -6.34 3.81
N LEU A 64 4.02 -5.22 4.37
CA LEU A 64 3.16 -4.08 4.67
C LEU A 64 3.43 -2.93 3.71
N LEU A 65 2.38 -2.39 3.09
CA LEU A 65 2.47 -1.14 2.33
C LEU A 65 2.33 0.03 3.31
N ILE A 66 3.40 0.80 3.50
CA ILE A 66 3.49 1.77 4.62
C ILE A 66 3.09 3.19 4.23
N ASN A 67 3.11 3.53 2.95
CA ASN A 67 2.76 4.86 2.44
C ASN A 67 1.57 4.83 1.47
N GLU A 68 0.56 3.98 1.73
CA GLU A 68 -0.65 3.95 0.92
C GLU A 68 -1.41 5.28 1.03
N ASN A 69 -1.59 5.92 -0.10
CA ASN A 69 -2.20 7.26 -0.16
C ASN A 69 -3.74 7.24 -0.05
N CYS A 70 -4.36 6.09 0.01
CA CYS A 70 -5.80 5.94 0.13
C CYS A 70 -6.30 6.25 1.56
N ALA A 71 -7.59 6.54 1.70
CA ALA A 71 -8.25 6.69 3.00
C ALA A 71 -8.46 5.33 3.69
N ARG A 72 -8.37 5.31 5.03
CA ARG A 72 -8.70 4.12 5.84
C ARG A 72 -10.16 3.76 5.68
N ASN A 73 -10.44 2.47 5.54
CA ASN A 73 -11.79 1.94 5.38
C ASN A 73 -12.55 2.54 4.19
N CYS A 74 -11.85 2.93 3.14
CA CYS A 74 -12.47 3.43 1.91
C CYS A 74 -13.40 2.37 1.32
N THR A 75 -14.69 2.71 1.21
CA THR A 75 -15.73 1.78 0.78
C THR A 75 -15.71 1.53 -0.73
N ILE A 76 -15.10 2.43 -1.48
CA ILE A 76 -15.02 2.38 -2.95
C ILE A 76 -13.63 1.97 -3.46
N ARG A 77 -12.72 1.52 -2.59
CA ARG A 77 -11.35 1.17 -2.99
C ARG A 77 -11.30 0.14 -4.10
N ASN A 78 -12.18 -0.86 -4.07
CA ASN A 78 -12.22 -1.89 -5.11
C ASN A 78 -12.67 -1.33 -6.45
N ASN A 79 -13.67 -0.45 -6.45
CA ASN A 79 -14.11 0.26 -7.65
C ASN A 79 -12.97 1.10 -8.23
N HIS A 80 -12.20 1.74 -7.36
CA HIS A 80 -11.03 2.52 -7.75
C HIS A 80 -9.93 1.65 -8.39
N TYR A 81 -9.62 0.49 -7.82
CA TYR A 81 -8.69 -0.46 -8.46
C TYR A 81 -9.19 -0.96 -9.80
N ASP A 82 -10.50 -1.20 -9.92
CA ASP A 82 -11.13 -1.63 -11.16
C ASP A 82 -11.04 -0.54 -12.24
N GLU A 83 -11.39 0.71 -11.90
CA GLU A 83 -11.27 1.85 -12.81
C GLU A 83 -9.82 2.11 -13.27
N ILE A 84 -8.86 2.08 -12.35
CA ILE A 84 -7.43 2.18 -12.70
C ILE A 84 -7.04 1.06 -13.64
N SER A 85 -7.47 -0.17 -13.37
CA SER A 85 -7.17 -1.32 -14.22
C SER A 85 -7.76 -1.18 -15.61
N ARG A 86 -8.99 -0.69 -15.73
CA ARG A 86 -9.65 -0.42 -17.03
C ARG A 86 -8.91 0.65 -17.81
N VAL A 87 -8.52 1.74 -17.18
CA VAL A 87 -7.74 2.80 -17.83
C VAL A 87 -6.43 2.24 -18.39
N PHE A 88 -5.75 1.35 -17.65
CA PHE A 88 -4.53 0.71 -18.15
C PHE A 88 -4.78 -0.31 -19.26
N VAL A 89 -5.88 -1.05 -19.24
CA VAL A 89 -6.23 -2.04 -20.26
C VAL A 89 -6.76 -1.37 -21.52
N ASP A 90 -7.72 -0.47 -21.37
CA ASP A 90 -8.35 0.23 -22.48
C ASP A 90 -7.43 1.32 -23.06
N GLY A 91 -6.63 1.95 -22.21
CA GLY A 91 -5.65 2.97 -22.57
C GLY A 91 -4.44 2.45 -23.35
N TRP A 92 -4.25 1.12 -23.45
CA TRP A 92 -3.30 0.56 -24.41
C TRP A 92 -3.74 0.78 -25.88
N HIS A 93 -5.02 0.90 -26.09
CA HIS A 93 -5.57 1.32 -27.38
C HIS A 93 -5.63 2.85 -27.55
N GLY A 94 -5.41 3.59 -26.49
CA GLY A 94 -5.39 5.04 -26.46
C GLY A 94 -4.39 5.56 -25.44
N MET A 95 -3.09 5.35 -25.70
CA MET A 95 -1.95 5.75 -24.85
C MET A 95 -1.90 7.26 -24.49
N PHE A 96 -3.01 7.95 -24.63
CA PHE A 96 -3.16 9.39 -24.49
C PHE A 96 -4.17 9.84 -23.45
N ASN A 97 -4.85 8.92 -22.74
CA ASN A 97 -5.83 9.27 -21.71
C ASN A 97 -5.31 9.05 -20.28
N PHE A 98 -4.06 9.40 -19.99
CA PHE A 98 -3.59 9.60 -18.62
C PHE A 98 -4.43 10.65 -17.85
N THR A 99 -5.13 11.51 -18.56
CA THR A 99 -6.07 12.48 -17.99
C THR A 99 -7.23 11.82 -17.23
N ASN A 100 -7.62 10.59 -17.54
CA ASN A 100 -8.74 9.94 -16.88
C ASN A 100 -8.41 9.40 -15.48
N VAL A 101 -7.16 8.99 -15.22
CA VAL A 101 -6.73 8.58 -13.86
C VAL A 101 -6.66 9.79 -12.94
N ASP A 102 -6.12 10.90 -13.43
CA ASP A 102 -6.04 12.14 -12.67
C ASP A 102 -7.46 12.67 -12.34
N GLN A 103 -8.42 12.51 -13.25
CA GLN A 103 -9.81 12.88 -13.04
C GLN A 103 -10.51 12.10 -11.93
N ILE A 104 -10.16 10.82 -11.72
CA ILE A 104 -10.70 10.01 -10.62
C ILE A 104 -10.26 10.58 -9.27
N HIS A 105 -9.09 11.19 -9.23
CA HIS A 105 -8.48 11.77 -8.02
C HIS A 105 -8.72 13.27 -7.86
N ASP A 106 -9.09 13.98 -8.92
CA ASP A 106 -9.32 15.42 -8.89
C ASP A 106 -10.65 15.73 -8.16
N PRO A 107 -10.61 16.39 -6.99
CA PRO A 107 -11.83 16.71 -6.24
C PRO A 107 -12.75 17.69 -6.97
N SER A 108 -12.25 18.43 -7.95
CA SER A 108 -13.04 19.36 -8.76
C SER A 108 -13.75 18.68 -9.92
N HIS A 109 -13.35 17.44 -10.26
CA HIS A 109 -13.95 16.73 -11.37
C HIS A 109 -15.28 16.07 -10.97
N PRO A 110 -16.37 16.27 -11.76
CA PRO A 110 -17.72 15.77 -11.41
C PRO A 110 -17.79 14.22 -11.31
N ASN A 111 -16.87 13.51 -11.93
CA ASN A 111 -16.78 12.06 -11.88
C ASN A 111 -15.78 11.54 -10.82
N SER A 112 -15.25 12.41 -9.98
CA SER A 112 -14.36 12.01 -8.90
C SER A 112 -15.12 11.18 -7.88
N ILE A 113 -14.71 9.91 -7.71
CA ILE A 113 -15.30 8.98 -6.75
C ILE A 113 -14.46 8.87 -5.47
N CYS A 114 -13.33 9.56 -5.38
CA CYS A 114 -12.39 9.40 -4.30
C CYS A 114 -12.92 9.92 -2.96
N GLU A 115 -13.25 9.02 -2.03
CA GLU A 115 -13.74 9.37 -0.69
C GLU A 115 -12.76 10.24 0.13
N LYS A 116 -11.47 10.18 -0.15
CA LYS A 116 -10.46 11.04 0.47
C LYS A 116 -10.75 12.52 0.24
N HIS A 117 -11.31 12.86 -0.92
CA HIS A 117 -11.65 14.24 -1.29
C HIS A 117 -13.07 14.61 -0.85
N THR A 118 -14.00 13.67 -0.92
CA THR A 118 -15.40 13.91 -0.52
C THR A 118 -15.63 13.86 0.98
N LYS A 119 -14.74 13.16 1.71
CA LYS A 119 -14.81 12.97 3.17
C LYS A 119 -13.48 13.41 3.84
N PRO A 120 -13.22 14.72 3.95
CA PRO A 120 -11.91 15.24 4.38
C PRO A 120 -11.49 14.83 5.80
N LYS A 121 -12.39 14.28 6.61
CA LYS A 121 -12.10 13.78 7.96
C LYS A 121 -11.58 12.31 7.98
N MET A 122 -11.53 11.64 6.83
CA MET A 122 -10.99 10.28 6.79
C MET A 122 -9.46 10.28 7.01
N LYS A 123 -9.01 9.38 7.87
CA LYS A 123 -7.58 9.20 8.11
C LYS A 123 -6.92 8.52 6.90
N SER A 124 -5.68 8.88 6.60
CA SER A 124 -4.88 8.22 5.57
C SER A 124 -4.48 6.80 5.99
N CYS A 125 -4.26 5.93 5.00
CA CYS A 125 -3.59 4.64 5.18
C CYS A 125 -2.06 4.75 5.27
N THR A 126 -1.47 5.92 5.04
CA THR A 126 -0.06 6.15 5.31
C THR A 126 0.19 6.06 6.81
N LEU A 127 1.17 5.25 7.21
CA LEU A 127 1.56 5.11 8.61
C LEU A 127 2.24 6.41 9.10
N SER A 128 2.01 6.77 10.33
CA SER A 128 2.89 7.69 11.05
C SER A 128 4.18 6.98 11.46
N LYS A 129 5.22 7.74 11.81
CA LYS A 129 6.48 7.17 12.34
C LYS A 129 6.25 6.35 13.61
N ALA A 130 5.34 6.77 14.48
CA ALA A 130 5.00 6.05 15.71
C ALA A 130 4.32 4.69 15.39
N GLU A 131 3.33 4.69 14.49
CA GLU A 131 2.67 3.46 14.04
C GLU A 131 3.66 2.51 13.33
N PHE A 132 4.56 3.05 12.50
CA PHE A 132 5.62 2.26 11.88
C PHE A 132 6.54 1.62 12.91
N LYS A 133 6.99 2.40 13.91
CA LYS A 133 7.84 1.90 15.00
C LYS A 133 7.16 0.78 15.77
N GLU A 134 5.88 0.93 16.11
CA GLU A 134 5.10 -0.11 16.81
C GLU A 134 5.06 -1.42 16.00
N ILE A 135 4.85 -1.34 14.68
CA ILE A 135 4.86 -2.50 13.79
C ILE A 135 6.27 -3.12 13.70
N TYR A 136 7.29 -2.29 13.61
CA TYR A 136 8.67 -2.74 13.58
C TYR A 136 9.06 -3.47 14.87
N ASP A 137 8.64 -2.95 16.04
CA ASP A 137 8.90 -3.54 17.34
C ASP A 137 8.18 -4.91 17.50
N LEU A 138 7.07 -5.15 16.78
CA LEU A 138 6.40 -6.45 16.70
C LEU A 138 7.16 -7.49 15.85
N GLY A 139 8.26 -7.10 15.21
CA GLY A 139 9.10 -8.03 14.43
C GLY A 139 8.91 -7.97 12.91
N PHE A 140 8.01 -7.17 12.38
CA PHE A 140 7.86 -7.00 10.93
C PHE A 140 9.09 -6.33 10.32
N ARG A 141 9.58 -6.85 9.18
CA ARG A 141 10.79 -6.35 8.50
C ARG A 141 10.61 -6.14 7.00
N SER A 142 9.51 -6.61 6.43
CA SER A 142 9.24 -6.50 4.99
C SER A 142 8.23 -5.38 4.73
N PHE A 143 8.70 -4.26 4.20
CA PHE A 143 7.90 -3.09 3.91
C PHE A 143 7.96 -2.74 2.43
N LYS A 144 6.83 -2.27 1.90
CA LYS A 144 6.73 -1.74 0.53
C LYS A 144 6.48 -0.25 0.58
N LEU A 145 7.22 0.48 -0.26
CA LEU A 145 6.93 1.86 -0.61
C LEU A 145 6.19 1.90 -1.96
N GLN A 146 5.15 2.69 -2.02
CA GLN A 146 4.46 3.08 -3.24
C GLN A 146 5.12 4.35 -3.80
N GLY A 147 4.98 4.58 -5.12
CA GLY A 147 5.44 5.82 -5.74
C GLY A 147 6.40 5.63 -6.91
N ARG A 148 6.56 4.40 -7.43
CA ARG A 148 7.45 4.15 -8.59
C ARG A 148 7.00 4.85 -9.89
N GLY A 149 5.74 5.31 -9.95
CA GLY A 149 5.20 6.13 -11.04
C GLY A 149 5.33 7.63 -10.79
N ASP A 150 5.77 8.02 -9.59
CA ASP A 150 5.96 9.40 -9.22
C ASP A 150 7.29 9.93 -9.77
N GLY A 151 7.42 11.25 -9.84
CA GLY A 151 8.69 11.87 -10.20
C GLY A 151 9.82 11.51 -9.22
N TRP A 152 11.05 11.55 -9.70
CA TRP A 152 12.26 11.20 -8.95
C TRP A 152 12.32 11.86 -7.55
N GLY A 153 11.98 13.16 -7.47
CA GLY A 153 11.98 13.89 -6.21
C GLY A 153 11.02 13.32 -5.17
N THR A 154 9.80 12.91 -5.60
CA THR A 154 8.81 12.28 -4.71
C THR A 154 9.28 10.91 -4.24
N MET A 155 9.86 10.10 -5.13
CA MET A 155 10.43 8.80 -4.76
C MET A 155 11.55 8.95 -3.74
N LEU A 156 12.47 9.88 -3.97
CA LEU A 156 13.59 10.16 -3.07
C LEU A 156 13.10 10.64 -1.70
N ASN A 157 12.11 11.53 -1.68
CA ASN A 157 11.51 12.01 -0.44
C ASN A 157 10.83 10.89 0.34
N ASN A 158 10.05 10.02 -0.32
CA ASN A 158 9.45 8.85 0.30
C ASN A 158 10.51 7.91 0.87
N PHE A 159 11.57 7.64 0.11
CA PHE A 159 12.66 6.79 0.58
C PHE A 159 13.36 7.41 1.80
N SER A 160 13.72 8.68 1.74
CA SER A 160 14.37 9.39 2.84
C SER A 160 13.50 9.42 4.10
N LEU A 161 12.19 9.62 3.93
CA LEU A 161 11.26 9.65 5.06
C LEU A 161 11.19 8.32 5.82
N TRP A 162 11.28 7.18 5.12
CA TRP A 162 11.02 5.86 5.70
C TRP A 162 12.28 5.04 5.98
N VAL A 163 13.37 5.28 5.27
CA VAL A 163 14.57 4.42 5.29
C VAL A 163 15.77 5.12 5.91
N VAL A 164 15.82 6.46 5.85
CA VAL A 164 16.95 7.23 6.36
C VAL A 164 16.63 7.78 7.74
N GLU A 165 17.57 7.64 8.67
CA GLU A 165 17.48 8.32 9.96
C GLU A 165 17.48 9.83 9.77
N GLN A 166 16.68 10.54 10.55
CA GLN A 166 16.39 11.96 10.35
C GLN A 166 17.65 12.83 10.45
N ASP A 167 18.58 12.43 11.29
CA ASP A 167 19.86 13.12 11.47
C ASP A 167 20.81 12.97 10.28
N CYS A 168 20.63 11.94 9.45
CA CYS A 168 21.43 11.68 8.25
C CYS A 168 20.77 12.19 6.96
N MET A 169 19.55 12.72 7.00
CA MET A 169 18.79 13.09 5.79
C MET A 169 19.50 14.17 4.97
N ALA A 170 19.98 15.23 5.59
CA ALA A 170 20.63 16.34 4.90
C ALA A 170 21.94 15.92 4.20
N GLU A 171 22.71 15.07 4.86
CA GLU A 171 23.98 14.57 4.33
C GLU A 171 23.78 13.62 3.15
N ARG A 172 22.78 12.74 3.21
CA ARG A 172 22.51 11.79 2.12
C ARG A 172 21.82 12.41 0.92
N ILE A 173 20.92 13.38 1.12
CA ILE A 173 20.29 14.09 -0.01
C ILE A 173 21.33 14.84 -0.82
N SER A 174 22.38 15.41 -0.19
CA SER A 174 23.47 16.10 -0.88
C SER A 174 24.35 15.17 -1.75
N GLN A 175 24.29 13.86 -1.54
CA GLN A 175 25.09 12.88 -2.30
C GLN A 175 24.40 12.39 -3.59
N PHE A 176 23.13 12.73 -3.80
CA PHE A 176 22.42 12.37 -5.04
C PHE A 176 22.55 13.51 -6.06
N PRO A 177 23.06 13.23 -7.27
CA PRO A 177 23.12 14.23 -8.33
C PRO A 177 21.70 14.64 -8.74
N HIS A 178 21.51 15.93 -8.90
CA HIS A 178 20.26 16.53 -9.38
C HIS A 178 19.99 16.22 -10.85
#